data_ee288899c53a5a6150037883b55b5177
#
_entry.id   ee288899c53a5a6150037883b55b5177
#
_cell.length_a   1.000
_cell.length_b   1.000
_cell.length_c   1.000
_cell.angle_alpha   90.00
_cell.angle_beta   90.00
_cell.angle_gamma   90.00
#
_symmetry.space_group_name_H-M   'P 1'
#
loop_
_entity.id
_entity.type
_entity.pdbx_description
1 polymer ?
#
loop_
_entity_poly.entity_id
_entity_poly.type
_entity_poly.pdbx_seq_one_letter_code
_entity_poly.pdbx_strand_id
1 'polypeptide(L)'
;HSQKKGAKYWVHTNMLTLKGKRMSKSSGNVLLPMEIIKGDSKHLTKSYDANTTRFFIHQAQYRSILDFSDEALKASEKGYKKLISALELIKSRKNIGPENGSFDVKKWNQSCESAMNSDFNSPQLIAHLFEASKVIQQDIKDPSILGKNGAELLSEKMNIWIHDVLGLTNFKSEGSEIYKKALEGAMNIVFDARKNARERKDWKTSDSIRDKLLKAGIQINDGTNESDFTVK
;
A
#
# COMPACT_ATOMS: atom_id res chain seq x y z
N HIS A 1 0.25 45.87 -11.47
CA HIS A 1 -0.41 44.77 -12.23
C HIS A 1 0.69 44.03 -12.99
N SER A 2 1.05 42.82 -12.54
CA SER A 2 2.02 41.99 -13.25
C SER A 2 1.34 41.45 -14.54
N GLN A 3 1.93 41.71 -15.71
CA GLN A 3 1.55 41.12 -17.00
C GLN A 3 1.91 39.61 -17.07
N LYS A 4 1.79 38.86 -15.96
CA LYS A 4 1.96 37.41 -15.99
C LYS A 4 0.73 36.79 -16.64
N LYS A 5 0.93 36.08 -17.73
CA LYS A 5 -0.13 35.27 -18.37
C LYS A 5 -0.77 34.40 -17.32
N GLY A 6 -2.11 34.33 -17.32
CA GLY A 6 -2.90 33.45 -16.43
C GLY A 6 -2.55 31.95 -16.63
N ALA A 7 -3.29 31.06 -15.99
CA ALA A 7 -3.07 29.62 -16.13
C ALA A 7 -3.08 29.21 -17.62
N LYS A 8 -2.07 28.44 -18.02
CA LYS A 8 -1.92 27.93 -19.39
C LYS A 8 -2.88 26.76 -19.67
N TYR A 9 -3.16 25.99 -18.64
CA TYR A 9 -4.04 24.83 -18.69
C TYR A 9 -5.05 24.90 -17.56
N TRP A 10 -6.29 24.51 -17.82
CA TRP A 10 -7.38 24.46 -16.87
C TRP A 10 -7.92 23.05 -16.81
N VAL A 11 -7.96 22.46 -15.60
CA VAL A 11 -8.54 21.14 -15.37
C VAL A 11 -9.70 21.30 -14.39
N HIS A 12 -10.88 20.84 -14.78
CA HIS A 12 -12.09 20.91 -13.98
C HIS A 12 -12.47 19.51 -13.49
N THR A 13 -12.55 19.33 -12.18
CA THR A 13 -13.03 18.10 -11.55
C THR A 13 -14.54 18.19 -11.29
N ASN A 14 -15.18 17.03 -11.11
CA ASN A 14 -16.56 16.98 -10.65
C ASN A 14 -16.62 17.08 -9.12
N MET A 15 -17.83 16.99 -8.54
CA MET A 15 -18.04 17.14 -7.10
C MET A 15 -17.69 15.86 -6.33
N LEU A 16 -17.40 16.07 -5.05
CA LEU A 16 -17.31 15.01 -4.06
C LEU A 16 -18.64 14.87 -3.33
N THR A 17 -19.06 13.63 -3.15
CA THR A 17 -20.23 13.29 -2.32
C THR A 17 -19.79 12.42 -1.13
N LEU A 18 -20.62 12.38 -0.11
CA LEU A 18 -20.45 11.52 1.05
C LEU A 18 -21.75 10.75 1.28
N LYS A 19 -21.70 9.44 1.05
CA LYS A 19 -22.89 8.55 1.08
C LYS A 19 -24.00 9.06 0.17
N GLY A 20 -23.65 9.39 -1.09
CA GLY A 20 -24.58 9.91 -2.11
C GLY A 20 -25.06 11.35 -1.91
N LYS A 21 -24.66 12.03 -0.84
CA LYS A 21 -25.09 13.40 -0.55
C LYS A 21 -23.95 14.40 -0.79
N ARG A 22 -24.29 15.56 -1.32
CA ARG A 22 -23.31 16.64 -1.52
C ARG A 22 -22.65 17.02 -0.20
N MET A 23 -21.32 17.17 -0.23
CA MET A 23 -20.59 17.69 0.93
C MET A 23 -20.88 19.18 1.12
N SER A 24 -21.25 19.57 2.32
CA SER A 24 -21.54 20.97 2.68
C SER A 24 -21.28 21.20 4.16
N LYS A 25 -20.60 22.30 4.49
CA LYS A 25 -20.38 22.72 5.88
C LYS A 25 -21.70 23.02 6.62
N SER A 26 -22.63 23.65 5.91
CA SER A 26 -23.95 24.03 6.49
C SER A 26 -24.81 22.82 6.86
N SER A 27 -24.68 21.72 6.16
CA SER A 27 -25.40 20.46 6.45
C SER A 27 -24.66 19.55 7.43
N GLY A 28 -23.46 19.89 7.86
CA GLY A 28 -22.60 19.02 8.67
C GLY A 28 -22.14 17.74 7.95
N ASN A 29 -22.38 17.64 6.63
CA ASN A 29 -21.98 16.51 5.80
C ASN A 29 -20.64 16.82 5.13
N VAL A 30 -19.57 16.77 5.93
CA VAL A 30 -18.20 17.04 5.49
C VAL A 30 -17.30 15.93 6.02
N LEU A 31 -16.30 15.57 5.23
CA LEU A 31 -15.22 14.67 5.62
C LEU A 31 -13.90 15.35 5.26
N LEU A 32 -13.12 15.72 6.26
CA LEU A 32 -11.83 16.37 6.05
C LEU A 32 -10.72 15.32 5.86
N PRO A 33 -9.66 15.61 5.05
CA PRO A 33 -8.54 14.68 4.87
C PRO A 33 -7.90 14.24 6.19
N MET A 34 -7.77 15.15 7.18
CA MET A 34 -7.21 14.82 8.48
C MET A 34 -8.10 13.89 9.29
N GLU A 35 -9.43 13.98 9.15
CA GLU A 35 -10.37 13.06 9.80
C GLU A 35 -10.25 11.66 9.21
N ILE A 36 -9.98 11.54 7.89
CA ILE A 36 -9.73 10.24 7.25
C ILE A 36 -8.46 9.61 7.82
N ILE A 37 -7.38 10.39 7.94
CA ILE A 37 -6.07 9.91 8.42
C ILE A 37 -6.13 9.55 9.91
N LYS A 38 -6.80 10.35 10.73
CA LYS A 38 -6.94 10.10 12.16
C LYS A 38 -8.01 9.07 12.50
N GLY A 39 -9.02 8.91 11.64
CA GLY A 39 -10.17 8.04 11.89
C GLY A 39 -11.16 8.61 12.90
N ASP A 40 -11.13 9.93 13.15
CA ASP A 40 -11.97 10.61 14.16
C ASP A 40 -13.28 11.18 13.59
N SER A 41 -13.72 10.68 12.43
CA SER A 41 -14.98 11.08 11.80
C SER A 41 -16.11 10.11 12.13
N LYS A 42 -17.32 10.64 12.41
CA LYS A 42 -18.55 9.84 12.56
C LYS A 42 -18.94 9.01 11.31
N HIS A 43 -18.31 9.29 10.17
CA HIS A 43 -18.57 8.64 8.89
C HIS A 43 -17.67 7.45 8.64
N LEU A 44 -16.63 7.25 9.46
CA LEU A 44 -15.61 6.22 9.30
C LEU A 44 -15.59 5.29 10.51
N THR A 45 -15.25 4.03 10.28
CA THR A 45 -15.11 3.03 11.36
C THR A 45 -13.66 2.90 11.83
N LYS A 46 -12.71 3.46 11.09
CA LYS A 46 -11.28 3.44 11.41
C LYS A 46 -10.52 4.55 10.66
N SER A 47 -9.25 4.69 10.98
CA SER A 47 -8.30 5.51 10.21
C SER A 47 -7.91 4.84 8.89
N TYR A 48 -7.58 5.66 7.90
CA TYR A 48 -7.02 5.21 6.62
C TYR A 48 -5.77 6.01 6.32
N ASP A 49 -4.73 5.35 5.82
CA ASP A 49 -3.52 6.05 5.43
C ASP A 49 -3.73 6.93 4.17
N ALA A 50 -2.82 7.90 3.98
CA ALA A 50 -2.91 8.84 2.89
C ALA A 50 -2.86 8.18 1.50
N ASN A 51 -2.11 7.09 1.35
CA ASN A 51 -2.02 6.37 0.07
C ASN A 51 -3.30 5.61 -0.26
N THR A 52 -3.94 5.00 0.75
CA THR A 52 -5.28 4.40 0.58
C THR A 52 -6.28 5.42 0.08
N THR A 53 -6.28 6.62 0.69
CA THR A 53 -7.17 7.71 0.28
C THR A 53 -6.84 8.20 -1.13
N ARG A 54 -5.56 8.37 -1.46
CA ARG A 54 -5.12 8.76 -2.80
C ARG A 54 -5.47 7.69 -3.84
N PHE A 55 -5.23 6.43 -3.53
CA PHE A 55 -5.60 5.32 -4.40
C PHE A 55 -7.11 5.26 -4.65
N PHE A 56 -7.93 5.51 -3.63
CA PHE A 56 -9.38 5.62 -3.78
C PHE A 56 -9.76 6.73 -4.76
N ILE A 57 -9.14 7.91 -4.67
CA ILE A 57 -9.41 9.03 -5.60
C ILE A 57 -9.03 8.64 -7.03
N HIS A 58 -7.92 7.95 -7.24
CA HIS A 58 -7.48 7.49 -8.57
C HIS A 58 -8.37 6.41 -9.18
N GLN A 59 -9.21 5.71 -8.39
CA GLN A 59 -10.14 4.72 -8.92
C GLN A 59 -11.34 5.34 -9.68
N ALA A 60 -11.53 6.64 -9.58
CA ALA A 60 -12.51 7.38 -10.35
C ALA A 60 -11.84 8.31 -11.37
N GLN A 61 -12.44 8.45 -12.54
CA GLN A 61 -12.00 9.45 -13.51
C GLN A 61 -12.34 10.84 -12.96
N TYR A 62 -11.40 11.80 -13.03
CA TYR A 62 -11.50 13.10 -12.36
C TYR A 62 -12.72 13.94 -12.73
N ARG A 63 -13.35 13.67 -13.88
CA ARG A 63 -14.61 14.31 -14.32
C ARG A 63 -15.85 13.62 -13.77
N SER A 64 -15.72 12.46 -13.12
CA SER A 64 -16.81 11.72 -12.52
C SER A 64 -17.09 12.19 -11.11
N ILE A 65 -18.32 12.00 -10.62
CA ILE A 65 -18.63 12.19 -9.22
C ILE A 65 -17.90 11.12 -8.40
N LEU A 66 -17.20 11.54 -7.35
CA LEU A 66 -16.53 10.63 -6.42
C LEU A 66 -17.32 10.59 -5.12
N ASP A 67 -17.87 9.42 -4.77
CA ASP A 67 -18.65 9.21 -3.56
C ASP A 67 -17.82 8.57 -2.45
N PHE A 68 -17.58 9.29 -1.37
CA PHE A 68 -16.89 8.79 -0.20
C PHE A 68 -17.83 7.95 0.67
N SER A 69 -17.37 6.76 1.03
CA SER A 69 -17.97 5.94 2.08
C SER A 69 -16.89 5.10 2.75
N ASP A 70 -17.18 4.63 3.97
CA ASP A 70 -16.26 3.77 4.72
C ASP A 70 -16.04 2.43 3.98
N GLU A 71 -17.10 1.89 3.36
CA GLU A 71 -17.05 0.67 2.57
C GLU A 71 -16.15 0.82 1.34
N ALA A 72 -16.26 1.96 0.63
CA ALA A 72 -15.42 2.25 -0.53
C ALA A 72 -13.94 2.41 -0.15
N LEU A 73 -13.64 3.08 0.96
CA LEU A 73 -12.28 3.20 1.49
C LEU A 73 -11.70 1.84 1.92
N LYS A 74 -12.51 0.98 2.58
CA LYS A 74 -12.10 -0.39 2.92
C LYS A 74 -11.78 -1.25 1.68
N ALA A 75 -12.60 -1.14 0.64
CA ALA A 75 -12.37 -1.83 -0.62
C ALA A 75 -11.08 -1.34 -1.29
N SER A 76 -10.87 -0.02 -1.31
CA SER A 76 -9.66 0.61 -1.85
C SER A 76 -8.41 0.22 -1.08
N GLU A 77 -8.46 0.13 0.25
CA GLU A 77 -7.34 -0.33 1.07
C GLU A 77 -6.91 -1.75 0.69
N LYS A 78 -7.87 -2.66 0.51
CA LYS A 78 -7.59 -4.04 0.07
C LYS A 78 -6.95 -4.05 -1.33
N GLY A 79 -7.47 -3.25 -2.26
CA GLY A 79 -6.93 -3.13 -3.61
C GLY A 79 -5.51 -2.56 -3.60
N TYR A 80 -5.27 -1.49 -2.86
CA TYR A 80 -3.96 -0.88 -2.70
C TYR A 80 -2.94 -1.85 -2.10
N LYS A 81 -3.27 -2.51 -0.98
CA LYS A 81 -2.39 -3.52 -0.37
C LYS A 81 -2.04 -4.65 -1.33
N LYS A 82 -3.02 -5.13 -2.11
CA LYS A 82 -2.77 -6.16 -3.12
C LYS A 82 -1.80 -5.69 -4.21
N LEU A 83 -1.93 -4.44 -4.66
CA LEU A 83 -1.05 -3.86 -5.67
C LEU A 83 0.39 -3.74 -5.15
N ILE A 84 0.57 -3.21 -3.94
CA ILE A 84 1.90 -3.07 -3.31
C ILE A 84 2.52 -4.44 -3.04
N SER A 85 1.75 -5.42 -2.54
CA SER A 85 2.26 -6.78 -2.33
C SER A 85 2.74 -7.42 -3.64
N ALA A 86 2.07 -7.17 -4.76
CA ALA A 86 2.53 -7.67 -6.07
C ALA A 86 3.86 -7.00 -6.51
N LEU A 87 4.00 -5.69 -6.26
CA LEU A 87 5.25 -4.97 -6.54
C LEU A 87 6.41 -5.48 -5.68
N GLU A 88 6.18 -5.74 -4.40
CA GLU A 88 7.21 -6.31 -3.51
C GLU A 88 7.58 -7.73 -3.93
N LEU A 89 6.59 -8.50 -4.33
CA LEU A 89 6.78 -9.87 -4.77
C LEU A 89 7.68 -9.96 -6.01
N ILE A 90 7.46 -9.10 -7.01
CA ILE A 90 8.33 -9.08 -8.20
C ILE A 90 9.72 -8.54 -7.87
N LYS A 91 9.86 -7.58 -6.96
CA LYS A 91 11.16 -7.07 -6.49
C LYS A 91 11.97 -8.14 -5.76
N SER A 92 11.32 -9.02 -5.02
CA SER A 92 11.97 -10.14 -4.30
C SER A 92 12.15 -11.40 -5.14
N ARG A 93 11.69 -11.40 -6.39
CA ARG A 93 11.77 -12.54 -7.29
C ARG A 93 13.23 -12.94 -7.53
N LYS A 94 13.53 -14.22 -7.36
CA LYS A 94 14.82 -14.78 -7.78
C LYS A 94 14.87 -14.80 -9.31
N ASN A 95 16.04 -14.55 -9.87
CA ASN A 95 16.26 -14.51 -11.33
C ASN A 95 16.27 -15.94 -11.93
N ILE A 96 15.09 -16.59 -11.97
CA ILE A 96 14.85 -17.94 -12.50
C ILE A 96 13.96 -17.86 -13.74
N GLY A 97 14.09 -18.86 -14.62
CA GLY A 97 13.36 -18.95 -15.88
C GLY A 97 14.21 -18.59 -17.12
N PRO A 98 13.61 -18.61 -18.32
CA PRO A 98 14.28 -18.25 -19.57
C PRO A 98 14.62 -16.74 -19.57
N GLU A 99 15.48 -16.32 -20.51
CA GLU A 99 15.81 -14.89 -20.66
C GLU A 99 14.57 -14.04 -20.97
N ASN A 100 13.76 -14.50 -21.91
CA ASN A 100 12.54 -13.80 -22.33
C ASN A 100 11.31 -14.63 -21.99
N GLY A 101 10.26 -13.97 -21.53
CA GLY A 101 8.98 -14.58 -21.21
C GLY A 101 7.96 -14.44 -22.34
N SER A 102 6.80 -15.08 -22.16
CA SER A 102 5.67 -15.01 -23.08
C SER A 102 4.83 -13.73 -22.92
N PHE A 103 4.88 -13.05 -21.77
CA PHE A 103 4.15 -11.81 -21.52
C PHE A 103 4.90 -10.60 -22.08
N ASP A 104 4.24 -9.84 -22.96
CA ASP A 104 4.79 -8.64 -23.58
C ASP A 104 4.69 -7.43 -22.65
N VAL A 105 5.70 -7.23 -21.82
CA VAL A 105 5.78 -6.08 -20.88
C VAL A 105 5.81 -4.75 -21.61
N LYS A 106 6.39 -4.67 -22.82
CA LYS A 106 6.44 -3.41 -23.59
C LYS A 106 5.05 -3.00 -24.05
N LYS A 107 4.29 -3.95 -24.58
CA LYS A 107 2.89 -3.71 -24.99
C LYS A 107 2.02 -3.34 -23.80
N TRP A 108 2.19 -4.01 -22.65
CA TRP A 108 1.50 -3.65 -21.42
C TRP A 108 1.83 -2.21 -20.99
N ASN A 109 3.10 -1.81 -21.02
CA ASN A 109 3.51 -0.45 -20.68
C ASN A 109 2.90 0.59 -21.62
N GLN A 110 2.86 0.31 -22.92
CA GLN A 110 2.19 1.17 -23.91
C GLN A 110 0.68 1.34 -23.59
N SER A 111 0.02 0.29 -23.09
CA SER A 111 -1.38 0.39 -22.67
C SER A 111 -1.53 1.31 -21.45
N CYS A 112 -0.60 1.26 -20.50
CA CYS A 112 -0.56 2.20 -19.36
C CYS A 112 -0.36 3.65 -19.84
N GLU A 113 0.59 3.88 -20.74
CA GLU A 113 0.83 5.20 -21.35
C GLU A 113 -0.41 5.72 -22.09
N SER A 114 -1.06 4.86 -22.87
CA SER A 114 -2.28 5.20 -23.60
C SER A 114 -3.42 5.58 -22.66
N ALA A 115 -3.57 4.89 -21.53
CA ALA A 115 -4.57 5.23 -20.52
C ALA A 115 -4.34 6.65 -19.97
N MET A 116 -3.11 7.00 -19.61
CA MET A 116 -2.79 8.33 -19.09
C MET A 116 -2.87 9.42 -20.17
N ASN A 117 -2.50 9.12 -21.40
CA ASN A 117 -2.65 10.04 -22.53
C ASN A 117 -4.12 10.23 -22.94
N SER A 118 -5.02 9.33 -22.53
CA SER A 118 -6.46 9.45 -22.75
C SER A 118 -7.13 10.19 -21.57
N ASP A 119 -6.90 11.50 -21.48
CA ASP A 119 -7.50 12.39 -20.49
C ASP A 119 -7.25 11.95 -19.03
N PHE A 120 -6.01 11.55 -18.73
CA PHE A 120 -5.59 11.09 -17.38
C PHE A 120 -6.49 9.98 -16.82
N ASN A 121 -6.76 8.94 -17.62
CA ASN A 121 -7.64 7.84 -17.23
C ASN A 121 -6.96 6.91 -16.20
N SER A 122 -6.83 7.40 -14.97
CA SER A 122 -6.24 6.65 -13.86
C SER A 122 -6.99 5.36 -13.51
N PRO A 123 -8.34 5.24 -13.62
CA PRO A 123 -9.01 3.96 -13.46
C PRO A 123 -8.52 2.89 -14.43
N GLN A 124 -8.31 3.25 -15.70
CA GLN A 124 -7.80 2.31 -16.69
C GLN A 124 -6.35 1.94 -16.45
N LEU A 125 -5.51 2.90 -16.06
CA LEU A 125 -4.14 2.60 -15.59
C LEU A 125 -4.14 1.60 -14.44
N ILE A 126 -4.99 1.80 -13.43
CA ILE A 126 -5.11 0.89 -12.28
C ILE A 126 -5.56 -0.52 -12.72
N ALA A 127 -6.44 -0.62 -13.72
CA ALA A 127 -6.83 -1.91 -14.28
C ALA A 127 -5.63 -2.65 -14.90
N HIS A 128 -4.78 -1.96 -15.67
CA HIS A 128 -3.54 -2.53 -16.21
C HIS A 128 -2.53 -2.91 -15.11
N LEU A 129 -2.43 -2.13 -14.03
CA LEU A 129 -1.60 -2.50 -12.88
C LEU A 129 -2.10 -3.77 -12.18
N PHE A 130 -3.43 -3.97 -12.08
CA PHE A 130 -3.98 -5.23 -11.56
C PHE A 130 -3.80 -6.41 -12.52
N GLU A 131 -3.81 -6.17 -13.84
CA GLU A 131 -3.44 -7.18 -14.83
C GLU A 131 -1.99 -7.65 -14.60
N ALA A 132 -1.04 -6.71 -14.49
CA ALA A 132 0.34 -7.04 -14.15
C ALA A 132 0.46 -7.79 -12.83
N SER A 133 -0.32 -7.42 -11.80
CA SER A 133 -0.34 -8.13 -10.52
C SER A 133 -0.78 -9.58 -10.65
N LYS A 134 -1.71 -9.90 -11.56
CA LYS A 134 -2.10 -11.29 -11.86
C LYS A 134 -0.99 -12.05 -12.58
N VAL A 135 -0.35 -11.40 -13.56
CA VAL A 135 0.79 -11.97 -14.30
C VAL A 135 1.93 -12.32 -13.33
N ILE A 136 2.28 -11.45 -12.39
CA ILE A 136 3.28 -11.71 -11.37
C ILE A 136 2.92 -12.94 -10.54
N GLN A 137 1.67 -13.08 -10.11
CA GLN A 137 1.22 -14.26 -9.36
C GLN A 137 1.29 -15.56 -10.16
N GLN A 138 1.06 -15.50 -11.47
CA GLN A 138 1.20 -16.65 -12.36
C GLN A 138 2.67 -17.00 -12.58
N ASP A 139 3.54 -15.99 -12.75
CA ASP A 139 4.97 -16.16 -12.97
C ASP A 139 5.70 -16.84 -11.80
N ILE A 140 5.19 -16.72 -10.58
CA ILE A 140 5.72 -17.48 -9.43
C ILE A 140 5.60 -18.99 -9.64
N LYS A 141 4.53 -19.42 -10.31
CA LYS A 141 4.29 -20.85 -10.59
C LYS A 141 4.96 -21.28 -11.87
N ASP A 142 5.05 -20.39 -12.84
CA ASP A 142 5.64 -20.62 -14.15
C ASP A 142 6.54 -19.44 -14.56
N PRO A 143 7.85 -19.47 -14.23
CA PRO A 143 8.78 -18.39 -14.54
C PRO A 143 9.02 -18.11 -16.02
N SER A 144 8.44 -18.90 -16.93
CA SER A 144 8.47 -18.66 -18.37
C SER A 144 7.51 -17.56 -18.82
N ILE A 145 6.60 -17.12 -17.95
CA ILE A 145 5.62 -16.07 -18.28
C ILE A 145 6.33 -14.73 -18.42
N LEU A 146 7.11 -14.33 -17.45
CA LEU A 146 7.89 -13.08 -17.52
C LEU A 146 9.32 -13.28 -18.02
N GLY A 147 9.94 -14.41 -17.72
CA GLY A 147 11.37 -14.60 -17.91
C GLY A 147 12.19 -13.65 -17.03
N LYS A 148 13.50 -13.62 -17.21
CA LYS A 148 14.40 -12.73 -16.45
C LYS A 148 14.22 -11.28 -16.86
N ASN A 149 14.37 -10.99 -18.16
CA ASN A 149 14.29 -9.62 -18.69
C ASN A 149 12.89 -8.98 -18.49
N GLY A 150 11.84 -9.77 -18.70
CA GLY A 150 10.46 -9.30 -18.50
C GLY A 150 10.14 -8.96 -17.05
N ALA A 151 10.64 -9.77 -16.09
CA ALA A 151 10.43 -9.51 -14.68
C ALA A 151 11.14 -8.23 -14.20
N GLU A 152 12.39 -8.01 -14.64
CA GLU A 152 13.13 -6.78 -14.33
C GLU A 152 12.44 -5.55 -14.91
N LEU A 153 12.07 -5.59 -16.18
CA LEU A 153 11.38 -4.51 -16.86
C LEU A 153 10.00 -4.22 -16.23
N LEU A 154 9.21 -5.27 -15.91
CA LEU A 154 7.90 -5.09 -15.29
C LEU A 154 8.03 -4.47 -13.89
N SER A 155 9.01 -4.91 -13.10
CA SER A 155 9.30 -4.34 -11.78
C SER A 155 9.64 -2.85 -11.87
N GLU A 156 10.50 -2.46 -12.82
CA GLU A 156 10.87 -1.07 -13.07
C GLU A 156 9.63 -0.24 -13.45
N LYS A 157 8.88 -0.68 -14.47
CA LYS A 157 7.73 0.08 -14.97
C LYS A 157 6.59 0.17 -13.95
N MET A 158 6.28 -0.91 -13.22
CA MET A 158 5.29 -0.84 -12.14
C MET A 158 5.71 0.14 -11.04
N ASN A 159 7.00 0.18 -10.71
CA ASN A 159 7.50 1.15 -9.73
C ASN A 159 7.26 2.59 -10.18
N ILE A 160 7.57 2.92 -11.44
CA ILE A 160 7.33 4.24 -12.04
C ILE A 160 5.83 4.58 -11.99
N TRP A 161 4.97 3.68 -12.49
CA TRP A 161 3.53 3.94 -12.53
C TRP A 161 2.92 4.13 -11.15
N ILE A 162 3.30 3.32 -10.17
CA ILE A 162 2.76 3.35 -8.82
C ILE A 162 3.30 4.55 -8.04
N HIS A 163 4.61 4.78 -8.07
CA HIS A 163 5.22 5.78 -7.20
C HIS A 163 5.35 7.16 -7.86
N ASP A 164 5.81 7.22 -9.11
CA ASP A 164 6.12 8.50 -9.73
C ASP A 164 4.89 9.11 -10.42
N VAL A 165 4.04 8.29 -11.04
CA VAL A 165 2.84 8.76 -11.73
C VAL A 165 1.62 8.86 -10.81
N LEU A 166 1.25 7.79 -10.11
CA LEU A 166 0.12 7.83 -9.17
C LEU A 166 0.48 8.47 -7.81
N GLY A 167 1.76 8.70 -7.55
CA GLY A 167 2.22 9.31 -6.30
C GLY A 167 1.90 8.48 -5.06
N LEU A 168 1.74 7.16 -5.22
CA LEU A 168 1.51 6.22 -4.12
C LEU A 168 2.85 5.87 -3.48
N THR A 169 3.51 6.87 -2.96
CA THR A 169 4.82 6.73 -2.35
C THR A 169 4.70 5.88 -1.10
N ASN A 170 5.64 4.97 -0.90
CA ASN A 170 5.89 4.47 0.43
C ASN A 170 6.35 5.67 1.28
N PHE A 171 5.40 6.37 1.87
CA PHE A 171 5.67 7.11 3.07
C PHE A 171 6.01 6.05 4.13
N LYS A 172 7.21 5.50 4.05
CA LYS A 172 7.92 5.18 5.26
C LYS A 172 8.09 6.54 5.93
N SER A 173 7.12 6.91 6.77
CA SER A 173 7.33 8.06 7.64
C SER A 173 8.70 7.80 8.27
N GLU A 174 9.57 8.80 8.30
CA GLU A 174 10.84 8.70 9.06
C GLU A 174 10.55 8.17 10.46
N GLY A 175 9.37 8.49 11.00
CA GLY A 175 8.81 7.85 12.19
C GLY A 175 8.67 6.33 12.10
N SER A 176 8.22 5.74 10.98
CA SER A 176 8.04 4.29 10.87
C SER A 176 9.35 3.51 11.01
N GLU A 177 10.44 3.99 10.43
CA GLU A 177 11.77 3.36 10.59
C GLU A 177 12.32 3.56 12.01
N ILE A 178 12.10 4.73 12.59
CA ILE A 178 12.49 5.02 13.98
C ILE A 178 11.68 4.13 14.95
N TYR A 179 10.36 4.05 14.78
CA TYR A 179 9.52 3.17 15.61
C TYR A 179 9.84 1.69 15.42
N LYS A 180 10.14 1.26 14.18
CA LYS A 180 10.55 -0.11 13.90
C LYS A 180 11.86 -0.44 14.59
N LYS A 181 12.88 0.40 14.47
CA LYS A 181 14.16 0.23 15.19
C LYS A 181 13.99 0.28 16.70
N ALA A 182 13.15 1.18 17.20
CA ALA A 182 12.85 1.25 18.63
C ALA A 182 12.13 -0.01 19.13
N LEU A 183 11.17 -0.53 18.37
CA LEU A 183 10.48 -1.78 18.67
C LEU A 183 11.43 -2.97 18.63
N GLU A 184 12.27 -3.09 17.61
CA GLU A 184 13.28 -4.14 17.49
C GLU A 184 14.26 -4.09 18.69
N GLY A 185 14.71 -2.88 19.06
CA GLY A 185 15.57 -2.69 20.24
C GLY A 185 14.88 -3.10 21.56
N ALA A 186 13.61 -2.70 21.73
CA ALA A 186 12.83 -3.10 22.91
C ALA A 186 12.59 -4.61 22.94
N MET A 187 12.30 -5.23 21.80
CA MET A 187 12.09 -6.68 21.71
C MET A 187 13.36 -7.47 22.02
N ASN A 188 14.54 -7.00 21.62
CA ASN A 188 15.81 -7.63 21.99
C ASN A 188 16.01 -7.67 23.52
N ILE A 189 15.71 -6.56 24.21
CA ILE A 189 15.77 -6.51 25.69
C ILE A 189 14.79 -7.53 26.30
N VAL A 190 13.59 -7.66 25.73
CA VAL A 190 12.58 -8.63 26.21
C VAL A 190 13.01 -10.07 25.94
N PHE A 191 13.64 -10.36 24.79
CA PHE A 191 14.20 -11.67 24.48
C PHE A 191 15.32 -12.06 25.46
N ASP A 192 16.21 -11.11 25.77
CA ASP A 192 17.28 -11.33 26.75
C ASP A 192 16.71 -11.61 28.17
N ALA A 193 15.70 -10.84 28.56
CA ALA A 193 15.03 -11.07 29.87
C ALA A 193 14.36 -12.46 29.91
N ARG A 194 13.70 -12.87 28.82
CA ARG A 194 13.09 -14.21 28.71
C ARG A 194 14.12 -15.33 28.70
N LYS A 195 15.23 -15.15 27.97
CA LYS A 195 16.36 -16.09 27.96
C LYS A 195 16.95 -16.28 29.34
N ASN A 196 17.23 -15.18 30.03
CA ASN A 196 17.75 -15.20 31.42
C ASN A 196 16.78 -15.90 32.40
N ALA A 197 15.47 -15.72 32.24
CA ALA A 197 14.48 -16.44 33.05
C ALA A 197 14.52 -17.94 32.77
N ARG A 198 14.62 -18.38 31.50
CA ARG A 198 14.77 -19.80 31.14
C ARG A 198 16.04 -20.43 31.65
N GLU A 199 17.18 -19.74 31.62
CA GLU A 199 18.45 -20.22 32.14
C GLU A 199 18.40 -20.43 33.67
N ARG A 200 17.64 -19.59 34.39
CA ARG A 200 17.36 -19.72 35.83
C ARG A 200 16.26 -20.72 36.16
N LYS A 201 15.66 -21.39 35.14
CA LYS A 201 14.51 -22.29 35.26
C LYS A 201 13.24 -21.60 35.78
N ASP A 202 13.15 -20.26 35.67
CA ASP A 202 11.94 -19.49 36.02
C ASP A 202 10.96 -19.49 34.83
N TRP A 203 10.31 -20.62 34.67
CA TRP A 203 9.31 -20.82 33.61
C TRP A 203 8.13 -19.90 33.77
N LYS A 204 7.74 -19.57 35.00
CA LYS A 204 6.60 -18.68 35.27
C LYS A 204 6.81 -17.27 34.70
N THR A 205 7.98 -16.71 34.89
CA THR A 205 8.34 -15.40 34.32
C THR A 205 8.45 -15.48 32.80
N SER A 206 9.05 -16.51 32.23
CA SER A 206 9.15 -16.71 30.77
C SER A 206 7.78 -16.78 30.11
N ASP A 207 6.80 -17.51 30.66
CA ASP A 207 5.45 -17.64 30.13
C ASP A 207 4.66 -16.35 30.33
N SER A 208 4.81 -15.67 31.49
CA SER A 208 4.17 -14.37 31.69
C SER A 208 4.61 -13.31 30.69
N ILE A 209 5.87 -13.28 30.27
CA ILE A 209 6.39 -12.39 29.25
C ILE A 209 5.69 -12.70 27.91
N ARG A 210 5.62 -13.97 27.49
CA ARG A 210 4.98 -14.39 26.26
C ARG A 210 3.50 -14.00 26.21
N ASP A 211 2.77 -14.24 27.29
CA ASP A 211 1.34 -13.96 27.36
C ASP A 211 1.04 -12.46 27.34
N LYS A 212 1.88 -11.64 27.99
CA LYS A 212 1.76 -10.18 27.95
C LYS A 212 2.02 -9.63 26.55
N LEU A 213 3.02 -10.13 25.85
CA LEU A 213 3.31 -9.75 24.48
C LEU A 213 2.18 -10.15 23.53
N LEU A 214 1.64 -11.37 23.69
CA LEU A 214 0.50 -11.82 22.88
C LEU A 214 -0.74 -10.93 23.09
N LYS A 215 -1.02 -10.51 24.33
CA LYS A 215 -2.10 -9.54 24.63
C LYS A 215 -1.84 -8.16 24.02
N ALA A 216 -0.58 -7.78 23.87
CA ALA A 216 -0.20 -6.54 23.18
C ALA A 216 -0.18 -6.67 21.64
N GLY A 217 -0.58 -7.81 21.07
CA GLY A 217 -0.58 -8.05 19.64
C GLY A 217 0.77 -8.48 19.06
N ILE A 218 1.73 -8.88 19.92
CA ILE A 218 3.06 -9.34 19.51
C ILE A 218 3.17 -10.84 19.76
N GLN A 219 3.38 -11.60 18.71
CA GLN A 219 3.59 -13.05 18.80
C GLN A 219 5.09 -13.37 18.69
N ILE A 220 5.63 -14.11 19.66
CA ILE A 220 7.01 -14.61 19.64
C ILE A 220 7.05 -15.93 18.86
N ASN A 221 8.00 -16.04 17.95
CA ASN A 221 8.35 -17.25 17.23
C ASN A 221 9.70 -17.75 17.74
N ASP A 222 9.70 -18.86 18.47
CA ASP A 222 10.94 -19.47 18.98
C ASP A 222 11.62 -20.25 17.86
N GLY A 223 12.75 -19.75 17.35
CA GLY A 223 13.64 -20.48 16.43
C GLY A 223 14.69 -21.32 17.19
N THR A 224 15.40 -22.17 16.47
CA THR A 224 16.45 -23.04 17.05
C THR A 224 17.65 -22.26 17.57
N ASN A 225 17.97 -21.09 17.02
CA ASN A 225 19.11 -20.26 17.41
C ASN A 225 18.75 -18.84 17.85
N GLU A 226 17.65 -18.27 17.32
CA GLU A 226 17.20 -16.91 17.63
C GLU A 226 15.67 -16.87 17.73
N SER A 227 15.16 -16.05 18.64
CA SER A 227 13.73 -15.77 18.74
C SER A 227 13.41 -14.59 17.82
N ASP A 228 12.30 -14.69 17.06
CA ASP A 228 11.77 -13.63 16.21
C ASP A 228 10.35 -13.27 16.65
N PHE A 229 9.79 -12.18 16.13
CA PHE A 229 8.45 -11.75 16.49
C PHE A 229 7.66 -11.25 15.29
N THR A 230 6.34 -11.39 15.38
CA THR A 230 5.39 -10.81 14.42
C THR A 230 4.37 -9.96 15.16
N VAL A 231 4.03 -8.80 14.60
CA VAL A 231 2.96 -7.91 15.07
C VAL A 231 1.68 -8.26 14.32
N LYS A 232 0.59 -8.54 15.06
CA LYS A 232 -0.74 -8.88 14.51
C LYS A 232 -1.60 -7.65 14.34
#